data_1213d04c4d6f6fd64e7c042b32051ebb
#
_entry.id   1213d04c4d6f6fd64e7c042b32051ebb
#
_cell.length_a   1.000
_cell.length_b   1.000
_cell.length_c   1.000
_cell.angle_alpha   90.00
_cell.angle_beta   90.00
_cell.angle_gamma   90.00
#
_symmetry.space_group_name_H-M   'P 1'
#
loop_
_entity.id
_entity.type
_entity.pdbx_description
1 polymer ?
#
loop_
_entity_poly.entity_id
_entity_poly.type
_entity_poly.pdbx_seq_one_letter_code
_entity_poly.pdbx_strand_id
1 'polypeptide(L)'
;LHVLRDKAIRAGIEQRCQFHEGYLETLPEQAPFDAATSLLVSQFILERDVRIGFFRDIAARLGPGALLASSDLAADVTTPAYAALLETWLNMMTLAGIPAAGLEQMRAAYDRDVAILPPEQVASIIEAGGFACPVPFYQAGLIHAWYARRADAP
;
A
#
# COMPACT_ATOMS: atom_id res chain seq x y z
N LEU A 1 1.56 -14.71 -9.81
CA LEU A 1 0.29 -15.34 -9.36
C LEU A 1 0.45 -16.78 -8.88
N HIS A 2 1.38 -17.58 -9.41
CA HIS A 2 1.56 -19.00 -9.04
C HIS A 2 1.69 -19.18 -7.51
N VAL A 3 2.63 -18.47 -6.87
CA VAL A 3 2.85 -18.55 -5.41
C VAL A 3 1.59 -18.20 -4.61
N LEU A 4 0.82 -17.22 -5.08
CA LEU A 4 -0.42 -16.81 -4.41
C LEU A 4 -1.49 -17.91 -4.51
N ARG A 5 -1.62 -18.53 -5.69
CA ARG A 5 -2.55 -19.64 -5.91
C ARG A 5 -2.18 -20.85 -5.03
N ASP A 6 -0.90 -21.22 -4.96
CA ASP A 6 -0.43 -22.30 -4.10
C ASP A 6 -0.72 -22.04 -2.62
N LYS A 7 -0.58 -20.81 -2.17
CA LYS A 7 -0.96 -20.41 -0.80
C LYS A 7 -2.47 -20.55 -0.58
N ALA A 8 -3.30 -20.14 -1.53
CA ALA A 8 -4.75 -20.27 -1.44
C ALA A 8 -5.20 -21.74 -1.39
N ILE A 9 -4.59 -22.61 -2.22
CA ILE A 9 -4.82 -24.06 -2.20
C ILE A 9 -4.47 -24.63 -0.84
N ARG A 10 -3.27 -24.35 -0.34
CA ARG A 10 -2.83 -24.84 0.99
C ARG A 10 -3.71 -24.35 2.13
N ALA A 11 -4.27 -23.17 2.01
CA ALA A 11 -5.21 -22.62 2.98
C ALA A 11 -6.66 -23.11 2.79
N GLY A 12 -6.95 -23.91 1.75
CA GLY A 12 -8.30 -24.40 1.45
C GLY A 12 -9.30 -23.32 1.02
N ILE A 13 -8.81 -22.19 0.49
CA ILE A 13 -9.63 -21.03 0.13
C ILE A 13 -9.61 -20.71 -1.38
N GLU A 14 -8.98 -21.55 -2.21
CA GLU A 14 -8.83 -21.30 -3.65
C GLU A 14 -10.17 -21.00 -4.32
N GLN A 15 -11.23 -21.74 -3.99
CA GLN A 15 -12.58 -21.57 -4.55
C GLN A 15 -13.22 -20.21 -4.21
N ARG A 16 -12.67 -19.49 -3.22
CA ARG A 16 -13.09 -18.15 -2.81
C ARG A 16 -12.22 -17.06 -3.43
N CYS A 17 -11.22 -17.42 -4.24
CA CYS A 17 -10.25 -16.52 -4.81
C CYS A 17 -10.46 -16.39 -6.31
N GLN A 18 -10.43 -15.16 -6.81
CA GLN A 18 -10.23 -14.85 -8.21
C GLN A 18 -8.84 -14.23 -8.38
N PHE A 19 -8.07 -14.72 -9.34
CA PHE A 19 -6.72 -14.26 -9.59
C PHE A 19 -6.69 -13.51 -10.92
N HIS A 20 -6.33 -12.22 -10.87
CA HIS A 20 -6.15 -11.39 -12.04
C HIS A 20 -4.66 -11.05 -12.20
N GLU A 21 -4.10 -11.33 -13.38
CA GLU A 21 -2.74 -10.97 -13.74
C GLU A 21 -2.78 -9.75 -14.65
N GLY A 22 -2.53 -8.58 -14.05
CA GLY A 22 -2.61 -7.32 -14.78
C GLY A 22 -2.74 -6.13 -13.85
N TYR A 23 -2.92 -4.99 -14.45
CA TYR A 23 -3.21 -3.75 -13.75
C TYR A 23 -4.69 -3.69 -13.35
N LEU A 24 -5.00 -2.79 -12.42
CA LEU A 24 -6.35 -2.61 -11.91
C LEU A 24 -7.36 -2.23 -13.02
N GLU A 25 -6.91 -1.45 -14.01
CA GLU A 25 -7.73 -1.02 -15.15
C GLU A 25 -8.15 -2.20 -16.06
N THR A 26 -7.35 -3.26 -16.08
CA THR A 26 -7.62 -4.46 -16.88
C THR A 26 -8.47 -5.50 -16.15
N LEU A 27 -8.85 -5.24 -14.89
CA LEU A 27 -9.74 -6.12 -14.14
C LEU A 27 -11.12 -6.15 -14.82
N PRO A 28 -11.68 -7.33 -15.13
CA PRO A 28 -13.00 -7.43 -15.75
C PRO A 28 -14.09 -6.69 -14.97
N GLU A 29 -15.09 -6.19 -15.69
CA GLU A 29 -16.27 -5.61 -15.05
C GLU A 29 -17.01 -6.69 -14.25
N GLN A 30 -17.39 -6.34 -13.03
CA GLN A 30 -18.12 -7.19 -12.11
C GLN A 30 -18.89 -6.34 -11.09
N ALA A 31 -19.71 -7.00 -10.25
CA ALA A 31 -20.38 -6.33 -9.15
C ALA A 31 -19.34 -5.62 -8.25
N PRO A 32 -19.67 -4.44 -7.71
CA PRO A 32 -18.78 -3.71 -6.82
C PRO A 32 -18.35 -4.56 -5.63
N PHE A 33 -17.11 -4.39 -5.21
CA PHE A 33 -16.59 -5.04 -4.01
C PHE A 33 -17.04 -4.32 -2.74
N ASP A 34 -17.14 -5.05 -1.63
CA ASP A 34 -17.47 -4.52 -0.31
C ASP A 34 -16.27 -3.91 0.41
N ALA A 35 -15.06 -4.31 0.03
CA ALA A 35 -13.81 -3.79 0.59
C ALA A 35 -12.63 -4.01 -0.36
N ALA A 36 -11.56 -3.23 -0.14
CA ALA A 36 -10.26 -3.40 -0.78
C ALA A 36 -9.11 -3.30 0.22
N THR A 37 -8.01 -3.98 -0.09
CA THR A 37 -6.73 -3.79 0.62
C THR A 37 -5.63 -3.46 -0.37
N SER A 38 -4.77 -2.48 -0.01
CA SER A 38 -3.56 -2.11 -0.73
C SER A 38 -2.40 -2.05 0.26
N LEU A 39 -1.62 -3.14 0.35
CA LEU A 39 -0.62 -3.29 1.40
C LEU A 39 0.78 -3.20 0.82
N LEU A 40 1.49 -2.10 1.12
CA LEU A 40 2.85 -1.77 0.65
C LEU A 40 2.95 -1.75 -0.88
N VAL A 41 1.95 -1.16 -1.55
CA VAL A 41 1.85 -1.10 -3.01
C VAL A 41 1.95 0.34 -3.51
N SER A 42 1.15 1.27 -2.98
CA SER A 42 1.01 2.60 -3.55
C SER A 42 2.28 3.44 -3.45
N GLN A 43 3.18 3.10 -2.53
CA GLN A 43 4.48 3.74 -2.35
C GLN A 43 5.42 3.62 -3.56
N PHE A 44 5.20 2.65 -4.45
CA PHE A 44 5.96 2.49 -5.70
C PHE A 44 5.45 3.39 -6.83
N ILE A 45 4.38 4.12 -6.61
CA ILE A 45 3.86 5.12 -7.55
C ILE A 45 4.41 6.48 -7.13
N LEU A 46 5.46 6.93 -7.81
CA LEU A 46 6.24 8.10 -7.40
C LEU A 46 5.49 9.41 -7.64
N GLU A 47 4.76 9.49 -8.77
CA GLU A 47 4.03 10.69 -9.15
C GLU A 47 2.71 10.79 -8.39
N ARG A 48 2.52 11.90 -7.67
CA ARG A 48 1.36 12.13 -6.80
C ARG A 48 0.03 11.94 -7.52
N ASP A 49 -0.13 12.51 -8.70
CA ASP A 49 -1.40 12.46 -9.43
C ASP A 49 -1.71 11.06 -9.97
N VAL A 50 -0.66 10.30 -10.35
CA VAL A 50 -0.80 8.90 -10.73
C VAL A 50 -1.20 8.06 -9.52
N ARG A 51 -0.61 8.33 -8.33
CA ARG A 51 -0.96 7.64 -7.08
C ARG A 51 -2.40 7.97 -6.63
N ILE A 52 -2.88 9.19 -6.83
CA ILE A 52 -4.30 9.56 -6.66
C ILE A 52 -5.17 8.77 -7.64
N GLY A 53 -4.77 8.67 -8.91
CA GLY A 53 -5.43 7.85 -9.93
C GLY A 53 -5.59 6.40 -9.50
N PHE A 54 -4.54 5.78 -8.98
CA PHE A 54 -4.58 4.42 -8.44
C PHE A 54 -5.67 4.23 -7.37
N PHE A 55 -5.77 5.14 -6.41
CA PHE A 55 -6.84 5.07 -5.40
C PHE A 55 -8.23 5.34 -5.99
N ARG A 56 -8.34 6.22 -7.00
CA ARG A 56 -9.59 6.46 -7.72
C ARG A 56 -10.07 5.22 -8.45
N ASP A 57 -9.16 4.47 -9.06
CA ASP A 57 -9.48 3.22 -9.73
C ASP A 57 -9.94 2.13 -8.75
N ILE A 58 -9.35 2.08 -7.54
CA ILE A 58 -9.87 1.24 -6.46
C ILE A 58 -11.28 1.69 -6.06
N ALA A 59 -11.49 2.99 -5.81
CA ALA A 59 -12.77 3.52 -5.40
C ALA A 59 -13.88 3.24 -6.43
N ALA A 60 -13.57 3.32 -7.73
CA ALA A 60 -14.50 3.02 -8.81
C ALA A 60 -15.00 1.55 -8.80
N ARG A 61 -14.23 0.65 -8.20
CA ARG A 61 -14.56 -0.78 -8.10
C ARG A 61 -15.27 -1.16 -6.80
N LEU A 62 -15.45 -0.23 -5.90
CA LEU A 62 -16.06 -0.46 -4.59
C LEU A 62 -17.52 0.00 -4.59
N GLY A 63 -18.36 -0.63 -3.77
CA GLY A 63 -19.70 -0.15 -3.46
C GLY A 63 -19.68 1.13 -2.62
N PRO A 64 -20.80 1.89 -2.54
CA PRO A 64 -20.91 3.06 -1.67
C PRO A 64 -20.57 2.71 -0.21
N GLY A 65 -19.78 3.53 0.47
CA GLY A 65 -19.37 3.32 1.85
C GLY A 65 -18.45 2.11 2.10
N ALA A 66 -18.04 1.37 1.07
CA ALA A 66 -17.13 0.24 1.19
C ALA A 66 -15.77 0.65 1.78
N LEU A 67 -15.10 -0.29 2.44
CA LEU A 67 -13.87 -0.04 3.17
C LEU A 67 -12.62 -0.21 2.30
N LEU A 68 -11.66 0.70 2.49
CA LEU A 68 -10.27 0.54 2.09
C LEU A 68 -9.41 0.35 3.34
N ALA A 69 -8.51 -0.63 3.33
CA ALA A 69 -7.34 -0.67 4.20
C ALA A 69 -6.08 -0.55 3.35
N SER A 70 -5.29 0.49 3.59
CA SER A 70 -4.03 0.74 2.87
C SER A 70 -2.88 0.83 3.83
N SER A 71 -1.70 0.36 3.42
CA SER A 71 -0.46 0.58 4.15
C SER A 71 0.67 0.93 3.19
N ASP A 72 1.54 1.83 3.63
CA ASP A 72 2.72 2.27 2.91
C ASP A 72 3.87 2.56 3.89
N LEU A 73 5.10 2.67 3.38
CA LEU A 73 6.18 3.31 4.10
C LEU A 73 5.90 4.82 4.11
N ALA A 74 5.84 5.41 5.29
CA ALA A 74 5.54 6.83 5.44
C ALA A 74 6.39 7.45 6.55
N ALA A 75 6.99 8.59 6.26
CA ALA A 75 7.73 9.43 7.19
C ALA A 75 8.06 10.77 6.51
N ASP A 76 8.33 11.79 7.30
CA ASP A 76 9.05 12.97 6.82
C ASP A 76 10.55 12.65 6.76
N VAL A 77 11.04 12.43 5.52
CA VAL A 77 12.43 12.02 5.25
C VAL A 77 13.49 13.08 5.64
N THR A 78 13.05 14.31 5.93
CA THR A 78 13.94 15.41 6.35
C THR A 78 14.23 15.40 7.85
N THR A 79 13.57 14.52 8.62
CA THR A 79 13.63 14.52 10.08
C THR A 79 14.65 13.53 10.63
N PRO A 80 15.26 13.82 11.81
CA PRO A 80 16.08 12.85 12.53
C PRO A 80 15.32 11.57 12.91
N ALA A 81 13.99 11.67 13.09
CA ALA A 81 13.14 10.53 13.40
C ALA A 81 13.13 9.52 12.24
N TYR A 82 13.06 10.00 11.00
CA TYR A 82 13.18 9.12 9.83
C TYR A 82 14.51 8.36 9.81
N ALA A 83 15.63 9.07 10.04
CA ALA A 83 16.95 8.44 10.05
C ALA A 83 17.03 7.31 11.11
N ALA A 84 16.51 7.54 12.32
CA ALA A 84 16.48 6.54 13.38
C ALA A 84 15.57 5.34 13.04
N LEU A 85 14.39 5.60 12.45
CA LEU A 85 13.48 4.53 12.02
C LEU A 85 14.07 3.70 10.87
N LEU A 86 14.72 4.34 9.91
CA LEU A 86 15.38 3.65 8.80
C LEU A 86 16.54 2.78 9.31
N GLU A 87 17.36 3.29 10.23
CA GLU A 87 18.44 2.50 10.84
C GLU A 87 17.89 1.29 11.59
N THR A 88 16.83 1.48 12.38
CA THR A 88 16.14 0.37 13.07
C THR A 88 15.61 -0.67 12.08
N TRP A 89 14.99 -0.23 11.00
CA TRP A 89 14.47 -1.10 9.94
C TRP A 89 15.58 -1.93 9.29
N LEU A 90 16.71 -1.32 8.95
CA LEU A 90 17.85 -2.00 8.36
C LEU A 90 18.51 -2.99 9.32
N ASN A 91 18.59 -2.64 10.62
CA ASN A 91 19.06 -3.56 11.66
C ASN A 91 18.15 -4.79 11.79
N MET A 92 16.83 -4.61 11.72
CA MET A 92 15.87 -5.74 11.68
C MET A 92 16.09 -6.62 10.47
N MET A 93 16.34 -6.05 9.29
CA MET A 93 16.64 -6.82 8.07
C MET A 93 17.96 -7.59 8.20
N THR A 94 18.96 -7.00 8.85
CA THR A 94 20.22 -7.70 9.19
C THR A 94 19.97 -8.92 10.06
N LEU A 95 19.17 -8.75 11.11
CA LEU A 95 18.78 -9.86 12.00
C LEU A 95 17.96 -10.94 11.29
N ALA A 96 17.20 -10.56 10.26
CA ALA A 96 16.47 -11.47 9.39
C ALA A 96 17.37 -12.18 8.35
N GLY A 97 18.68 -11.91 8.37
CA GLY A 97 19.67 -12.59 7.51
C GLY A 97 19.92 -11.93 6.15
N ILE A 98 19.45 -10.68 5.95
CA ILE A 98 19.77 -9.93 4.73
C ILE A 98 21.25 -9.50 4.77
N PRO A 99 22.07 -9.89 3.76
CA PRO A 99 23.48 -9.53 3.73
C PRO A 99 23.69 -8.04 3.46
N ALA A 100 24.85 -7.49 3.86
CA ALA A 100 25.16 -6.06 3.74
C ALA A 100 24.94 -5.51 2.31
N ALA A 101 25.33 -6.26 1.27
CA ALA A 101 25.08 -5.87 -0.11
C ALA A 101 23.59 -5.74 -0.45
N GLY A 102 22.74 -6.58 0.15
CA GLY A 102 21.29 -6.50 -0.01
C GLY A 102 20.69 -5.26 0.70
N LEU A 103 21.27 -4.86 1.84
CA LEU A 103 20.86 -3.64 2.54
C LEU A 103 21.23 -2.38 1.77
N GLU A 104 22.41 -2.35 1.15
CA GLU A 104 22.83 -1.26 0.25
C GLU A 104 21.87 -1.12 -0.94
N GLN A 105 21.54 -2.24 -1.59
CA GLN A 105 20.56 -2.26 -2.69
C GLN A 105 19.19 -1.77 -2.22
N MET A 106 18.76 -2.16 -1.03
CA MET A 106 17.49 -1.72 -0.45
C MET A 106 17.48 -0.22 -0.19
N ARG A 107 18.56 0.36 0.35
CA ARG A 107 18.69 1.82 0.52
C ARG A 107 18.56 2.54 -0.82
N ALA A 108 19.34 2.11 -1.81
CA ALA A 108 19.31 2.71 -3.15
C ALA A 108 17.93 2.59 -3.81
N ALA A 109 17.21 1.49 -3.56
CA ALA A 109 15.85 1.31 -4.05
C ALA A 109 14.85 2.26 -3.34
N TYR A 110 14.99 2.49 -2.03
CA TYR A 110 14.13 3.44 -1.31
C TYR A 110 14.30 4.86 -1.84
N ASP A 111 15.52 5.28 -2.13
CA ASP A 111 15.81 6.61 -2.65
C ASP A 111 15.29 6.83 -4.09
N ARG A 112 15.22 5.76 -4.88
CA ARG A 112 14.88 5.84 -6.31
C ARG A 112 13.47 5.42 -6.64
N ASP A 113 12.98 4.35 -6.02
CA ASP A 113 11.81 3.59 -6.46
C ASP A 113 10.63 3.67 -5.46
N VAL A 114 10.81 4.35 -4.32
CA VAL A 114 9.79 4.41 -3.26
C VAL A 114 9.51 5.85 -2.85
N ALA A 115 8.27 6.28 -3.02
CA ALA A 115 7.82 7.58 -2.54
C ALA A 115 7.47 7.49 -1.03
N ILE A 116 8.47 7.63 -0.17
CA ILE A 116 8.26 7.78 1.28
C ILE A 116 7.81 9.22 1.52
N LEU A 117 6.56 9.40 1.91
CA LEU A 117 5.95 10.71 2.16
C LEU A 117 5.52 10.83 3.63
N PRO A 118 5.41 12.06 4.16
CA PRO A 118 4.77 12.28 5.45
C PRO A 118 3.38 11.61 5.52
N PRO A 119 3.02 11.01 6.68
CA PRO A 119 1.76 10.26 6.83
C PRO A 119 0.52 11.05 6.41
N GLU A 120 0.48 12.34 6.69
CA GLU A 120 -0.62 13.24 6.32
C GLU A 120 -0.71 13.45 4.80
N GLN A 121 0.41 13.41 4.08
CA GLN A 121 0.41 13.50 2.63
C GLN A 121 -0.12 12.21 1.99
N VAL A 122 0.21 11.04 2.55
CA VAL A 122 -0.37 9.76 2.11
C VAL A 122 -1.88 9.75 2.34
N ALA A 123 -2.34 10.20 3.52
CA ALA A 123 -3.77 10.34 3.82
C ALA A 123 -4.47 11.29 2.81
N SER A 124 -3.86 12.44 2.50
CA SER A 124 -4.37 13.39 1.50
C SER A 124 -4.48 12.77 0.10
N ILE A 125 -3.55 11.89 -0.28
CA ILE A 125 -3.60 11.17 -1.57
C ILE A 125 -4.76 10.17 -1.60
N ILE A 126 -4.96 9.41 -0.52
CA ILE A 126 -6.09 8.48 -0.37
C ILE A 126 -7.42 9.24 -0.46
N GLU A 127 -7.52 10.38 0.24
CA GLU A 127 -8.71 11.22 0.23
C GLU A 127 -9.01 11.77 -1.16
N ALA A 128 -8.00 12.33 -1.84
CA ALA A 128 -8.13 12.81 -3.22
C ALA A 128 -8.49 11.70 -4.22
N GLY A 129 -8.20 10.44 -3.89
CA GLY A 129 -8.58 9.24 -4.63
C GLY A 129 -10.02 8.78 -4.41
N GLY A 130 -10.85 9.55 -3.67
CA GLY A 130 -12.28 9.25 -3.49
C GLY A 130 -12.62 8.49 -2.22
N PHE A 131 -11.80 8.61 -1.19
CA PHE A 131 -12.05 8.01 0.13
C PHE A 131 -12.23 9.11 1.19
N ALA A 132 -13.22 8.96 2.05
CA ALA A 132 -13.48 9.91 3.12
C ALA A 132 -12.65 9.57 4.37
N CYS A 133 -12.09 10.63 4.99
CA CYS A 133 -11.45 10.57 6.31
C CYS A 133 -10.50 9.37 6.49
N PRO A 134 -9.35 9.30 5.81
CA PRO A 134 -8.36 8.25 6.08
C PRO A 134 -7.90 8.30 7.53
N VAL A 135 -8.21 7.27 8.31
CA VAL A 135 -7.89 7.16 9.73
C VAL A 135 -6.65 6.29 9.91
N PRO A 136 -5.55 6.82 10.47
CA PRO A 136 -4.40 6.00 10.80
C PRO A 136 -4.78 5.05 11.97
N PHE A 137 -4.47 3.76 11.83
CA PHE A 137 -4.79 2.77 12.85
C PHE A 137 -3.61 1.88 13.24
N TYR A 138 -2.51 1.96 12.51
CA TYR A 138 -1.33 1.14 12.77
C TYR A 138 -0.06 1.86 12.35
N GLN A 139 0.99 1.71 13.17
CA GLN A 139 2.36 2.06 12.82
C GLN A 139 3.32 1.01 13.37
N ALA A 140 4.26 0.55 12.54
CA ALA A 140 5.42 -0.23 12.95
C ALA A 140 6.65 0.22 12.17
N GLY A 141 7.55 0.94 12.84
CA GLY A 141 8.68 1.58 12.19
C GLY A 141 8.21 2.57 11.11
N LEU A 142 8.65 2.34 9.88
CA LEU A 142 8.24 3.14 8.71
C LEU A 142 6.89 2.72 8.12
N ILE A 143 6.36 1.54 8.46
CA ILE A 143 5.06 1.09 7.96
C ILE A 143 3.95 1.81 8.72
N HIS A 144 3.12 2.54 7.98
CA HIS A 144 1.88 3.11 8.47
C HIS A 144 0.70 2.48 7.75
N ALA A 145 -0.45 2.38 8.41
CA ALA A 145 -1.67 1.92 7.79
C ALA A 145 -2.86 2.82 8.13
N TRP A 146 -3.74 2.97 7.15
CA TRP A 146 -4.98 3.74 7.21
C TRP A 146 -6.15 2.86 6.80
N TYR A 147 -7.30 3.10 7.41
CA TYR A 147 -8.56 2.70 6.83
C TYR A 147 -9.37 3.93 6.43
N ALA A 148 -10.15 3.79 5.39
CA ALA A 148 -11.04 4.85 4.91
C ALA A 148 -12.31 4.22 4.30
N ARG A 149 -13.37 5.02 4.16
CA ARG A 149 -14.57 4.60 3.43
C ARG A 149 -14.59 5.24 2.06
N ARG A 150 -15.05 4.50 1.05
CA ARG A 150 -15.36 5.11 -0.22
C ARG A 150 -16.33 6.26 0.03
N ALA A 151 -15.98 7.46 -0.44
CA ALA A 151 -16.86 8.62 -0.39
C ALA A 151 -18.10 8.38 -1.26
N ASP A 152 -19.26 8.87 -0.80
CA ASP A 152 -20.43 8.92 -1.65
C ASP A 152 -20.15 9.85 -2.84
N ALA A 153 -20.71 9.51 -4.00
CA ALA A 153 -20.63 10.41 -5.14
C ALA A 153 -21.32 11.74 -4.78
N PRO A 154 -20.73 12.90 -5.13
CA PRO A 154 -21.35 14.18 -4.87
C PRO A 154 -22.67 14.36 -5.62
#